data_101854714b258e65c552580754877eda
#
_entry.id   101854714b258e65c552580754877eda
#
_cell.length_a   1.000
_cell.length_b   1.000
_cell.length_c   1.000
_cell.angle_alpha   90.00
_cell.angle_beta   90.00
_cell.angle_gamma   90.00
#
_symmetry.space_group_name_H-M   'P 1'
#
loop_
_entity.id
_entity.type
_entity.pdbx_description
1 polymer ?
#
loop_
_entity_poly.entity_id
_entity_poly.type
_entity_poly.pdbx_seq_one_letter_code
_entity_poly.pdbx_strand_id
1 'polypeptide(L)'
;MNAGTASAGGFDKVVDLVDLAGSSRPLPAVMAGGERVEDLLLVESARDHGIIERIVLVGNKQRISESVARVGIEVPQQDIIAAEGDEEAAAATVELVKAGAVEMVLKGSTPTHILHRHMLPLAIRNTVSLVSIFDAAPIAGGRPMILTDAGVTT
;
A
#
# COMPACT_ATOMS: atom_id res chain seq x y z
N MET A 1 -31.76 -24.92 10.93
CA MET A 1 -31.10 -23.76 10.34
C MET A 1 -29.66 -23.80 10.79
N ASN A 2 -28.77 -24.36 9.95
CA ASN A 2 -27.34 -24.45 10.25
C ASN A 2 -26.68 -23.14 9.72
N ALA A 3 -26.25 -22.28 10.64
CA ALA A 3 -25.33 -21.21 10.31
C ALA A 3 -23.96 -21.85 10.00
N GLY A 4 -23.63 -21.90 8.72
CA GLY A 4 -22.31 -22.30 8.28
C GLY A 4 -21.27 -21.31 8.82
N THR A 5 -20.51 -21.75 9.79
CA THR A 5 -19.25 -21.09 10.16
C THR A 5 -18.33 -21.14 8.95
N ALA A 6 -18.19 -20.01 8.26
CA ALA A 6 -17.10 -19.84 7.31
C ALA A 6 -15.79 -20.10 8.09
N SER A 7 -15.12 -21.17 7.76
CA SER A 7 -13.76 -21.46 8.22
C SER A 7 -12.92 -20.28 7.80
N ALA A 8 -12.40 -19.52 8.76
CA ALA A 8 -11.35 -18.57 8.49
C ALA A 8 -10.17 -19.38 7.94
N GLY A 9 -9.97 -19.35 6.63
CA GLY A 9 -8.86 -20.02 5.97
C GLY A 9 -7.57 -19.51 6.57
N GLY A 10 -6.90 -20.36 7.35
CA GLY A 10 -5.55 -20.06 7.83
C GLY A 10 -4.61 -20.03 6.63
N PHE A 11 -3.54 -19.24 6.71
CA PHE A 11 -2.45 -19.25 5.73
C PHE A 11 -1.22 -19.89 6.36
N ASP A 12 -0.52 -20.71 5.58
CA ASP A 12 0.68 -21.41 6.03
C ASP A 12 1.97 -20.71 5.59
N LYS A 13 1.88 -19.86 4.56
CA LYS A 13 2.99 -19.07 4.02
C LYS A 13 2.55 -17.64 3.71
N VAL A 14 3.50 -16.72 3.65
CA VAL A 14 3.22 -15.32 3.26
C VAL A 14 2.63 -15.23 1.86
N VAL A 15 3.02 -16.10 0.94
CA VAL A 15 2.44 -16.13 -0.42
C VAL A 15 0.95 -16.42 -0.42
N ASP A 16 0.44 -17.21 0.53
CA ASP A 16 -0.98 -17.53 0.63
C ASP A 16 -1.82 -16.28 0.94
N LEU A 17 -1.20 -15.25 1.57
CA LEU A 17 -1.85 -13.95 1.81
C LEU A 17 -2.08 -13.17 0.51
N VAL A 18 -1.22 -13.32 -0.47
CA VAL A 18 -1.38 -12.69 -1.80
C VAL A 18 -2.61 -13.28 -2.48
N ASP A 19 -2.75 -14.60 -2.47
CA ASP A 19 -3.91 -15.30 -3.04
C ASP A 19 -5.20 -14.95 -2.30
N LEU A 20 -5.14 -14.88 -0.97
CA LEU A 20 -6.28 -14.47 -0.14
C LEU A 20 -6.68 -13.01 -0.42
N ALA A 21 -5.73 -12.11 -0.52
CA ALA A 21 -5.97 -10.71 -0.87
C ALA A 21 -6.57 -10.57 -2.27
N GLY A 22 -6.04 -11.31 -3.25
CA GLY A 22 -6.54 -11.33 -4.63
C GLY A 22 -7.93 -11.96 -4.78
N SER A 23 -8.36 -12.79 -3.83
CA SER A 23 -9.72 -13.33 -3.79
C SER A 23 -10.75 -12.35 -3.20
N SER A 24 -10.29 -11.23 -2.66
CA SER A 24 -11.12 -10.17 -2.09
C SER A 24 -11.46 -9.11 -3.15
N ARG A 25 -12.26 -8.11 -2.79
CA ARG A 25 -12.52 -6.98 -3.68
C ARG A 25 -11.22 -6.17 -3.87
N PRO A 26 -10.81 -5.89 -5.13
CA PRO A 26 -9.68 -5.01 -5.38
C PRO A 26 -9.91 -3.61 -4.80
N LEU A 27 -8.86 -2.94 -4.35
CA LEU A 27 -8.96 -1.65 -3.69
C LEU A 27 -8.38 -0.53 -4.56
N PRO A 28 -9.02 0.66 -4.59
CA PRO A 28 -8.39 1.85 -5.12
C PRO A 28 -7.27 2.30 -4.17
N ALA A 29 -6.08 2.54 -4.73
CA ALA A 29 -4.89 2.86 -3.98
C ALA A 29 -4.30 4.22 -4.36
N VAL A 30 -3.52 4.83 -3.46
CA VAL A 30 -2.66 5.97 -3.74
C VAL A 30 -1.23 5.65 -3.33
N MET A 31 -0.25 6.12 -4.11
CA MET A 31 1.16 6.03 -3.76
C MET A 31 1.74 7.42 -3.53
N ALA A 32 2.24 7.65 -2.31
CA ALA A 32 2.96 8.86 -1.95
C ALA A 32 4.42 8.77 -2.44
N GLY A 33 4.78 9.58 -3.42
CA GLY A 33 6.08 9.52 -4.08
C GLY A 33 6.15 8.39 -5.12
N GLY A 34 5.39 8.51 -6.21
CA GLY A 34 5.23 7.49 -7.25
C GLY A 34 6.31 7.48 -8.34
N GLU A 35 7.52 8.03 -8.09
CA GLU A 35 8.54 8.23 -9.12
C GLU A 35 9.42 7.00 -9.38
N ARG A 36 9.42 5.99 -8.50
CA ARG A 36 10.37 4.88 -8.56
C ARG A 36 9.83 3.74 -9.40
N VAL A 37 10.63 3.29 -10.35
CA VAL A 37 10.32 2.16 -11.24
C VAL A 37 10.01 0.88 -10.44
N GLU A 38 10.79 0.61 -9.41
CA GLU A 38 10.65 -0.59 -8.58
C GLU A 38 9.29 -0.63 -7.87
N ASP A 39 8.84 0.54 -7.39
CA ASP A 39 7.53 0.65 -6.71
C ASP A 39 6.37 0.45 -7.72
N LEU A 40 6.52 0.94 -8.96
CA LEU A 40 5.53 0.75 -10.02
C LEU A 40 5.43 -0.71 -10.48
N LEU A 41 6.54 -1.44 -10.52
CA LEU A 41 6.54 -2.88 -10.80
C LEU A 41 5.77 -3.68 -9.72
N LEU A 42 5.89 -3.28 -8.45
CA LEU A 42 5.10 -3.88 -7.37
C LEU A 42 3.61 -3.58 -7.52
N VAL A 43 3.26 -2.36 -7.94
CA VAL A 43 1.86 -1.99 -8.22
C VAL A 43 1.27 -2.84 -9.34
N GLU A 44 2.03 -3.04 -10.43
CA GLU A 44 1.58 -3.86 -11.54
C GLU A 44 1.36 -5.32 -11.10
N SER A 45 2.32 -5.88 -10.37
CA SER A 45 2.15 -7.21 -9.77
C SER A 45 0.93 -7.31 -8.87
N ALA A 46 0.64 -6.29 -8.06
CA ALA A 46 -0.55 -6.26 -7.21
C ALA A 46 -1.86 -6.16 -7.99
N ARG A 47 -1.84 -5.49 -9.17
CA ARG A 47 -2.97 -5.49 -10.11
C ARG A 47 -3.21 -6.84 -10.74
N ASP A 48 -2.15 -7.50 -11.19
CA ASP A 48 -2.20 -8.85 -11.79
C ASP A 48 -2.80 -9.88 -10.82
N HIS A 49 -2.53 -9.69 -9.52
CA HIS A 49 -3.11 -10.52 -8.46
C HIS A 49 -4.52 -10.05 -8.00
N GLY A 50 -5.10 -9.03 -8.62
CA GLY A 50 -6.43 -8.54 -8.26
C GLY A 50 -6.52 -7.82 -6.90
N ILE A 51 -5.40 -7.31 -6.38
CA ILE A 51 -5.34 -6.60 -5.08
C ILE A 51 -5.64 -5.11 -5.27
N ILE A 52 -5.12 -4.51 -6.33
CA ILE A 52 -5.30 -3.09 -6.65
C ILE A 52 -6.17 -2.95 -7.90
N GLU A 53 -7.26 -2.19 -7.77
CA GLU A 53 -8.13 -1.83 -8.89
C GLU A 53 -7.58 -0.64 -9.69
N ARG A 54 -7.28 0.45 -8.96
CA ARG A 54 -6.82 1.72 -9.50
C ARG A 54 -5.70 2.26 -8.63
N ILE A 55 -4.71 2.87 -9.26
CA ILE A 55 -3.63 3.56 -8.54
C ILE A 55 -3.61 5.04 -8.90
N VAL A 56 -3.56 5.90 -7.88
CA VAL A 56 -3.26 7.32 -8.01
C VAL A 56 -1.79 7.52 -7.59
N LEU A 57 -1.00 8.17 -8.44
CA LEU A 57 0.40 8.46 -8.18
C LEU A 57 0.56 9.94 -7.81
N VAL A 58 1.17 10.23 -6.68
CA VAL A 58 1.38 11.59 -6.19
C VAL A 58 2.88 11.87 -6.12
N GLY A 59 3.33 12.98 -6.72
CA GLY A 59 4.73 13.38 -6.70
C GLY A 59 5.15 14.23 -7.90
N ASN A 60 6.40 14.18 -8.29
CA ASN A 60 6.89 14.91 -9.45
C ASN A 60 6.30 14.33 -10.74
N LYS A 61 5.36 15.06 -11.34
CA LYS A 61 4.58 14.59 -12.48
C LYS A 61 5.45 14.14 -13.66
N GLN A 62 6.52 14.86 -13.98
CA GLN A 62 7.40 14.51 -15.07
C GLN A 62 8.12 13.19 -14.80
N ARG A 63 8.72 13.04 -13.62
CA ARG A 63 9.43 11.81 -13.21
C ARG A 63 8.49 10.62 -13.12
N ILE A 64 7.27 10.81 -12.62
CA ILE A 64 6.23 9.77 -12.60
C ILE A 64 5.91 9.34 -14.04
N SER A 65 5.65 10.30 -14.94
CA SER A 65 5.34 9.97 -16.34
C SER A 65 6.46 9.22 -17.05
N GLU A 66 7.72 9.60 -16.80
CA GLU A 66 8.89 8.90 -17.32
C GLU A 66 8.99 7.47 -16.79
N SER A 67 8.74 7.27 -15.49
CA SER A 67 8.78 5.94 -14.85
C SER A 67 7.62 5.04 -15.31
N VAL A 68 6.41 5.59 -15.43
CA VAL A 68 5.23 4.90 -15.96
C VAL A 68 5.49 4.43 -17.40
N ALA A 69 6.03 5.31 -18.26
CA ALA A 69 6.38 4.95 -19.64
C ALA A 69 7.49 3.89 -19.70
N ARG A 70 8.45 3.94 -18.78
CA ARG A 70 9.56 2.98 -18.72
C ARG A 70 9.12 1.60 -18.28
N VAL A 71 8.17 1.51 -17.35
CA VAL A 71 7.59 0.23 -16.89
C VAL A 71 6.58 -0.30 -17.90
N GLY A 72 5.90 0.60 -18.64
CA GLY A 72 4.87 0.23 -19.60
C GLY A 72 3.50 -0.01 -18.97
N ILE A 73 3.29 0.46 -17.72
CA ILE A 73 2.00 0.34 -17.04
C ILE A 73 1.02 1.42 -17.52
N GLU A 74 -0.27 1.11 -17.46
CA GLU A 74 -1.32 2.07 -17.78
C GLU A 74 -1.75 2.83 -16.53
N VAL A 75 -1.47 4.14 -16.49
CA VAL A 75 -1.96 5.07 -15.49
C VAL A 75 -2.59 6.28 -16.19
N PRO A 76 -3.91 6.51 -16.04
CA PRO A 76 -4.57 7.68 -16.60
C PRO A 76 -3.93 9.00 -16.12
N GLN A 77 -3.81 9.99 -16.99
CA GLN A 77 -3.17 11.28 -16.64
C GLN A 77 -3.85 12.00 -15.46
N GLN A 78 -5.15 11.82 -15.29
CA GLN A 78 -5.90 12.34 -14.14
C GLN A 78 -5.53 11.66 -12.81
N ASP A 79 -4.90 10.49 -12.86
CA ASP A 79 -4.45 9.73 -11.70
C ASP A 79 -2.98 10.02 -11.36
N ILE A 80 -2.35 10.97 -12.06
CA ILE A 80 -1.04 11.50 -11.73
C ILE A 80 -1.21 12.91 -11.17
N ILE A 81 -1.06 13.03 -9.86
CA ILE A 81 -1.20 14.30 -9.14
C ILE A 81 0.19 14.89 -8.91
N ALA A 82 0.38 16.11 -9.42
CA ALA A 82 1.62 16.83 -9.23
C ALA A 82 1.78 17.28 -7.76
N ALA A 83 2.96 17.08 -7.23
CA ALA A 83 3.36 17.60 -5.91
C ALA A 83 4.84 18.03 -5.94
N GLU A 84 5.12 19.19 -5.37
CA GLU A 84 6.47 19.74 -5.25
C GLU A 84 7.09 19.33 -3.91
N GLY A 85 7.68 18.13 -3.87
CA GLY A 85 8.35 17.60 -2.71
C GLY A 85 7.46 16.72 -1.81
N ASP A 86 8.11 16.15 -0.80
CA ASP A 86 7.54 15.10 0.04
C ASP A 86 6.37 15.57 0.92
N GLU A 87 6.41 16.82 1.39
CA GLU A 87 5.35 17.38 2.25
C GLU A 87 4.04 17.55 1.47
N GLU A 88 4.12 18.07 0.25
CA GLU A 88 2.95 18.24 -0.59
C GLU A 88 2.42 16.89 -1.07
N ALA A 89 3.31 15.94 -1.40
CA ALA A 89 2.92 14.59 -1.76
C ALA A 89 2.17 13.88 -0.62
N ALA A 90 2.67 14.00 0.61
CA ALA A 90 2.00 13.43 1.78
C ALA A 90 0.65 14.11 2.06
N ALA A 91 0.57 15.44 1.96
CA ALA A 91 -0.67 16.19 2.14
C ALA A 91 -1.74 15.80 1.11
N ALA A 92 -1.38 15.77 -0.18
CA ALA A 92 -2.29 15.37 -1.26
C ALA A 92 -2.78 13.92 -1.09
N THR A 93 -1.90 13.01 -0.64
CA THR A 93 -2.27 11.63 -0.31
C THR A 93 -3.34 11.59 0.77
N VAL A 94 -3.19 12.36 1.85
CA VAL A 94 -4.15 12.43 2.95
C VAL A 94 -5.50 12.99 2.50
N GLU A 95 -5.50 14.00 1.64
CA GLU A 95 -6.76 14.57 1.11
C GLU A 95 -7.54 13.56 0.25
N LEU A 96 -6.86 12.70 -0.52
CA LEU A 96 -7.50 11.61 -1.27
C LEU A 96 -8.16 10.58 -0.32
N VAL A 97 -7.49 10.25 0.78
CA VAL A 97 -8.04 9.35 1.82
C VAL A 97 -9.27 9.98 2.48
N LYS A 98 -9.20 11.25 2.88
CA LYS A 98 -10.33 11.98 3.49
C LYS A 98 -11.53 12.08 2.56
N ALA A 99 -11.28 12.26 1.27
CA ALA A 99 -12.33 12.30 0.25
C ALA A 99 -12.96 10.94 -0.04
N GLY A 100 -12.42 9.84 0.53
CA GLY A 100 -12.86 8.49 0.22
C GLY A 100 -12.56 8.05 -1.22
N ALA A 101 -11.64 8.74 -1.89
CA ALA A 101 -11.26 8.44 -3.27
C ALA A 101 -10.36 7.21 -3.38
N VAL A 102 -9.71 6.83 -2.28
CA VAL A 102 -8.81 5.69 -2.15
C VAL A 102 -9.01 5.00 -0.80
N GLU A 103 -8.72 3.71 -0.75
CA GLU A 103 -8.86 2.87 0.45
C GLU A 103 -7.52 2.28 0.91
N MET A 104 -6.47 2.38 0.07
CA MET A 104 -5.14 1.88 0.37
C MET A 104 -4.11 2.99 0.13
N VAL A 105 -3.16 3.13 1.05
CA VAL A 105 -2.02 4.03 0.90
C VAL A 105 -0.74 3.22 0.79
N LEU A 106 -0.01 3.45 -0.28
CA LEU A 106 1.31 2.88 -0.53
C LEU A 106 2.36 3.96 -0.33
N LYS A 107 3.45 3.57 0.31
CA LYS A 107 4.63 4.42 0.45
C LYS A 107 5.59 4.13 -0.71
N GLY A 108 5.79 5.14 -1.57
CA GLY A 108 6.81 5.14 -2.59
C GLY A 108 8.11 5.83 -2.11
N SER A 109 8.55 6.88 -2.82
CA SER A 109 9.76 7.63 -2.48
C SER A 109 9.61 8.55 -1.28
N THR A 110 8.40 8.99 -0.93
CA THR A 110 8.16 9.88 0.23
C THR A 110 8.67 9.26 1.53
N PRO A 111 9.47 9.98 2.34
CA PRO A 111 10.00 9.48 3.61
C PRO A 111 8.90 9.08 4.60
N THR A 112 9.11 7.96 5.28
CA THR A 112 8.12 7.37 6.20
C THR A 112 7.66 8.35 7.28
N HIS A 113 8.57 9.11 7.88
CA HIS A 113 8.24 10.05 8.96
C HIS A 113 7.37 11.22 8.48
N ILE A 114 7.53 11.66 7.22
CA ILE A 114 6.68 12.71 6.62
C ILE A 114 5.28 12.15 6.38
N LEU A 115 5.17 11.03 5.70
CA LEU A 115 3.88 10.40 5.42
C LEU A 115 3.12 10.07 6.71
N HIS A 116 3.78 9.46 7.70
CA HIS A 116 3.17 9.14 9.00
C HIS A 116 2.65 10.38 9.73
N ARG A 117 3.44 11.46 9.78
CA ARG A 117 3.00 12.72 10.41
C ARG A 117 1.72 13.27 9.80
N HIS A 118 1.60 13.22 8.47
CA HIS A 118 0.40 13.65 7.75
C HIS A 118 -0.79 12.70 7.95
N MET A 119 -0.54 11.39 8.09
CA MET A 119 -1.59 10.39 8.30
C MET A 119 -2.08 10.30 9.75
N LEU A 120 -1.25 10.69 10.72
CA LEU A 120 -1.58 10.56 12.15
C LEU A 120 -2.95 11.17 12.53
N PRO A 121 -3.36 12.34 12.00
CA PRO A 121 -4.68 12.92 12.28
C PRO A 121 -5.88 12.07 11.79
N LEU A 122 -5.64 11.09 10.90
CA LEU A 122 -6.67 10.15 10.44
C LEU A 122 -6.83 8.97 11.40
N ALA A 123 -5.87 8.73 12.26
CA ALA A 123 -5.87 7.59 13.18
C ALA A 123 -6.90 7.79 14.29
N ILE A 124 -7.78 6.81 14.51
CA ILE A 124 -8.85 6.86 15.52
C ILE A 124 -8.29 7.08 16.93
N ARG A 125 -7.09 6.60 17.21
CA ARG A 125 -6.44 6.65 18.53
C ARG A 125 -5.14 7.46 18.56
N ASN A 126 -4.87 8.26 17.54
CA ASN A 126 -3.61 8.99 17.33
C ASN A 126 -2.35 8.09 17.40
N THR A 127 -2.50 6.83 17.05
CA THR A 127 -1.41 5.85 17.03
C THR A 127 -1.38 5.14 15.69
N VAL A 128 -0.17 4.86 15.22
CA VAL A 128 0.08 4.04 14.03
C VAL A 128 0.98 2.89 14.45
N SER A 129 0.52 1.66 14.20
CA SER A 129 1.30 0.45 14.45
C SER A 129 1.90 -0.08 13.16
N LEU A 130 3.16 -0.50 13.22
CA LEU A 130 3.80 -1.24 12.14
C LEU A 130 3.60 -2.73 12.38
N VAL A 131 3.02 -3.41 11.40
CA VAL A 131 2.88 -4.88 11.42
C VAL A 131 3.68 -5.45 10.26
N SER A 132 4.60 -6.34 10.57
CA SER A 132 5.37 -7.10 9.57
C SER A 132 4.99 -8.57 9.65
N ILE A 133 4.77 -9.19 8.49
CA ILE A 133 4.48 -10.62 8.34
C ILE A 133 5.56 -11.20 7.44
N PHE A 134 6.22 -12.26 7.88
CA PHE A 134 7.32 -12.88 7.13
C PHE A 134 7.43 -14.37 7.40
N ASP A 135 7.98 -15.08 6.43
CA ASP A 135 8.30 -16.49 6.58
C ASP A 135 9.64 -16.65 7.32
N ALA A 136 9.64 -17.41 8.40
CA ALA A 136 10.83 -17.68 9.22
C ALA A 136 10.96 -19.18 9.48
N ALA A 137 11.07 -19.96 8.41
CA ALA A 137 11.09 -21.42 8.47
C ALA A 137 12.07 -22.01 9.51
N PRO A 138 13.31 -21.50 9.70
CA PRO A 138 14.23 -22.01 10.69
C PRO A 138 13.79 -21.76 12.15
N ILE A 139 12.98 -20.72 12.39
CA ILE A 139 12.58 -20.30 13.75
C ILE A 139 11.18 -20.77 14.07
N ALA A 140 10.25 -20.62 13.11
CA ALA A 140 8.82 -20.86 13.33
C ALA A 140 8.33 -22.22 12.83
N GLY A 141 9.22 -23.13 12.45
CA GLY A 141 8.87 -24.47 11.95
C GLY A 141 8.05 -24.39 10.66
N GLY A 142 8.35 -23.43 9.79
CA GLY A 142 7.68 -23.22 8.50
C GLY A 142 6.42 -22.38 8.55
N ARG A 143 6.03 -21.87 9.73
CA ARG A 143 4.85 -20.99 9.87
C ARG A 143 5.24 -19.52 9.72
N PRO A 144 4.35 -18.65 9.19
CA PRO A 144 4.55 -17.22 9.19
C PRO A 144 4.69 -16.65 10.61
N MET A 145 5.51 -15.63 10.75
CA MET A 145 5.68 -14.85 11.97
C MET A 145 5.10 -13.46 11.78
N ILE A 146 4.52 -12.94 12.85
CA ILE A 146 4.04 -11.55 12.91
C ILE A 146 4.91 -10.80 13.90
N LEU A 147 5.44 -9.67 13.47
CA LEU A 147 6.14 -8.71 14.30
C LEU A 147 5.36 -7.40 14.30
N THR A 148 5.02 -6.90 15.48
CA THR A 148 4.29 -5.63 15.65
C THR A 148 5.17 -4.59 16.31
N ASP A 149 4.95 -3.32 15.94
CA ASP A 149 5.56 -2.14 16.57
C ASP A 149 7.09 -2.11 16.54
N ALA A 150 7.71 -2.83 15.63
CA ALA A 150 9.14 -2.80 15.43
C ALA A 150 9.59 -1.43 14.90
N GLY A 151 10.29 -0.66 15.75
CA GLY A 151 10.85 0.63 15.39
C GLY A 151 9.86 1.81 15.39
N VAL A 152 8.66 1.64 15.91
CA VAL A 152 7.75 2.74 16.21
C VAL A 152 7.99 3.17 17.65
N THR A 153 8.76 4.23 17.85
CA THR A 153 8.86 4.94 19.13
C THR A 153 7.73 5.96 19.19
N THR A 154 6.90 5.82 20.18
CA THR A 154 5.89 6.82 20.58
C THR A 154 6.56 8.06 21.14
#